data_b278f441edc41c38814c0d30ccee62d6
#
_entry.id   b278f441edc41c38814c0d30ccee62d6
#
_cell.length_a   1.000
_cell.length_b   1.000
_cell.length_c   1.000
_cell.angle_alpha   90.00
_cell.angle_beta   90.00
_cell.angle_gamma   90.00
#
_symmetry.space_group_name_H-M   'P 1'
#
loop_
_entity.id
_entity.type
_entity.pdbx_description
1 polymer ?
#
loop_
_entity_poly.entity_id
_entity_poly.type
_entity_poly.pdbx_seq_one_letter_code
_entity_poly.pdbx_strand_id
1 'polypeptide(L)'
;MSARHKDPRLTARPRQPNETAPRGAVSLGSDKVRGGILYVPEQYHPTAPAPLIVALHGGGGQARSWERLYEPCEEHGIVLLAPESRGRTWDAIQGMFGPDVVFLDSALEYVFARCAINPKKIALAGFSDGASYALSLGPSNGDLFSELIAFSPGFSYPEEPIIGRPKVFISHGTEDRVLPVSLSRDGIAPMFDMDGYTIRYEEFTGGHEMPPEVVTKALDWFLGSEP
;
A
#
# COMPACT_ATOMS: atom_id res chain seq x y z
N MET A 1 18.96 -23.34 -8.52
CA MET A 1 18.37 -22.14 -9.13
C MET A 1 16.92 -22.08 -8.66
N SER A 2 16.60 -21.19 -7.71
CA SER A 2 15.21 -21.01 -7.26
C SER A 2 14.41 -20.47 -8.44
N ALA A 3 13.29 -21.12 -8.76
CA ALA A 3 12.35 -20.61 -9.75
C ALA A 3 11.96 -19.19 -9.34
N ARG A 4 12.23 -18.20 -10.20
CA ARG A 4 11.80 -16.83 -9.96
C ARG A 4 10.29 -16.84 -9.95
N HIS A 5 9.70 -16.53 -8.82
CA HIS A 5 8.25 -16.39 -8.68
C HIS A 5 7.83 -15.22 -9.56
N LYS A 6 7.05 -15.51 -10.61
CA LYS A 6 6.55 -14.49 -11.55
C LYS A 6 5.08 -14.15 -11.30
N ASP A 7 4.47 -14.76 -10.28
CA ASP A 7 3.06 -14.60 -10.00
C ASP A 7 2.83 -13.36 -9.11
N PRO A 8 2.11 -12.34 -9.57
CA PRO A 8 1.76 -11.17 -8.78
C PRO A 8 0.69 -11.46 -7.72
N ARG A 9 0.15 -12.68 -7.67
CA ARG A 9 -0.97 -13.04 -6.79
C ARG A 9 -0.54 -13.22 -5.34
N LEU A 10 -1.28 -12.53 -4.46
CA LEU A 10 -1.26 -12.75 -3.02
C LEU A 10 -2.34 -13.77 -2.66
N THR A 11 -2.03 -14.66 -1.73
CA THR A 11 -2.95 -15.73 -1.29
C THR A 11 -3.55 -15.48 0.09
N ALA A 12 -2.88 -14.65 0.91
CA ALA A 12 -3.36 -14.24 2.22
C ALA A 12 -4.73 -13.56 2.16
N ARG A 13 -5.64 -13.98 3.04
CA ARG A 13 -6.99 -13.39 3.11
C ARG A 13 -7.39 -13.11 4.57
N PRO A 14 -8.18 -12.05 4.83
CA PRO A 14 -8.75 -11.80 6.14
C PRO A 14 -9.52 -13.02 6.65
N ARG A 15 -9.33 -13.34 7.92
CA ARG A 15 -9.97 -14.43 8.61
C ARG A 15 -10.20 -14.09 10.08
N GLN A 16 -10.95 -14.92 10.78
CA GLN A 16 -11.05 -14.80 12.23
C GLN A 16 -9.66 -14.99 12.85
N PRO A 17 -9.14 -14.01 13.61
CA PRO A 17 -7.85 -14.14 14.27
C PRO A 17 -7.81 -15.32 15.24
N ASN A 18 -6.69 -16.02 15.29
CA ASN A 18 -6.43 -17.13 16.21
C ASN A 18 -5.20 -16.87 17.11
N GLU A 19 -4.61 -15.69 17.00
CA GLU A 19 -3.49 -15.21 17.82
C GLU A 19 -3.82 -13.83 18.38
N THR A 20 -3.10 -13.44 19.43
CA THR A 20 -3.29 -12.13 20.08
C THR A 20 -2.65 -11.02 19.23
N ALA A 21 -3.40 -9.97 18.98
CA ALA A 21 -2.90 -8.76 18.33
C ALA A 21 -1.91 -8.03 19.28
N PRO A 22 -0.76 -7.56 18.76
CA PRO A 22 0.09 -6.64 19.50
C PRO A 22 -0.59 -5.27 19.66
N ARG A 23 0.05 -4.36 20.38
CA ARG A 23 -0.34 -2.95 20.46
C ARG A 23 0.85 -2.08 20.10
N GLY A 24 0.58 -0.90 19.52
CA GLY A 24 1.60 0.00 19.05
C GLY A 24 2.40 -0.59 17.87
N ALA A 25 3.63 -0.12 17.71
CA ALA A 25 4.52 -0.52 16.62
C ALA A 25 5.33 -1.78 16.98
N VAL A 26 5.28 -2.77 16.11
CA VAL A 26 6.02 -4.04 16.26
C VAL A 26 6.83 -4.32 14.99
N SER A 27 8.11 -4.65 15.16
CA SER A 27 8.98 -5.05 14.05
C SER A 27 8.62 -6.46 13.55
N LEU A 28 8.53 -6.61 12.23
CA LEU A 28 8.31 -7.90 11.56
C LEU A 28 9.62 -8.60 11.15
N GLY A 29 10.74 -8.00 11.46
CA GLY A 29 12.08 -8.51 11.10
C GLY A 29 12.99 -8.64 12.30
N SER A 30 14.24 -8.96 12.01
CA SER A 30 15.35 -8.89 12.97
C SER A 30 16.36 -7.85 12.49
N ASP A 31 17.28 -7.44 13.36
CA ASP A 31 18.36 -6.48 13.03
C ASP A 31 19.20 -6.88 11.79
N LYS A 32 19.11 -8.14 11.37
CA LYS A 32 19.87 -8.68 10.23
C LYS A 32 19.02 -8.96 9.00
N VAL A 33 17.69 -8.87 9.09
CA VAL A 33 16.77 -9.21 8.00
C VAL A 33 15.77 -8.09 7.85
N ARG A 34 15.72 -7.48 6.67
CA ARG A 34 14.68 -6.51 6.34
C ARG A 34 13.30 -7.13 6.58
N GLY A 35 12.45 -6.46 7.30
CA GLY A 35 11.12 -6.94 7.66
C GLY A 35 10.07 -5.90 7.36
N GLY A 36 9.78 -5.10 8.34
CA GLY A 36 8.75 -4.07 8.27
C GLY A 36 8.24 -3.75 9.66
N ILE A 37 7.18 -2.96 9.69
CA ILE A 37 6.49 -2.57 10.92
C ILE A 37 5.01 -2.91 10.78
N LEU A 38 4.45 -3.54 11.80
CA LEU A 38 3.02 -3.61 12.03
C LEU A 38 2.70 -2.62 13.16
N TYR A 39 1.82 -1.65 12.88
CA TYR A 39 1.26 -0.77 13.90
C TYR A 39 -0.22 -1.14 14.13
N VAL A 40 -0.56 -1.42 15.38
CA VAL A 40 -1.93 -1.71 15.80
C VAL A 40 -2.34 -0.66 16.83
N PRO A 41 -3.40 0.13 16.60
CA PRO A 41 -3.86 1.15 17.53
C PRO A 41 -4.10 0.61 18.94
N GLU A 42 -3.82 1.42 19.95
CA GLU A 42 -4.05 1.03 21.35
C GLU A 42 -5.53 0.69 21.61
N GLN A 43 -6.43 1.44 20.94
CA GLN A 43 -7.87 1.23 21.03
C GLN A 43 -8.42 0.10 20.14
N TYR A 44 -7.56 -0.62 19.37
CA TYR A 44 -8.02 -1.74 18.55
C TYR A 44 -8.79 -2.77 19.38
N HIS A 45 -9.91 -3.26 18.86
CA HIS A 45 -10.71 -4.29 19.51
C HIS A 45 -10.95 -5.50 18.59
N PRO A 46 -10.65 -6.73 19.03
CA PRO A 46 -10.69 -7.92 18.16
C PRO A 46 -12.10 -8.30 17.67
N THR A 47 -13.16 -7.77 18.28
CA THR A 47 -14.53 -7.97 17.83
C THR A 47 -15.05 -6.90 16.87
N ALA A 48 -14.25 -5.83 16.65
CA ALA A 48 -14.56 -4.77 15.70
C ALA A 48 -13.52 -4.82 14.56
N PRO A 49 -13.85 -5.40 13.38
CA PRO A 49 -12.90 -5.50 12.28
C PRO A 49 -12.39 -4.13 11.83
N ALA A 50 -11.07 -3.92 11.90
CA ALA A 50 -10.39 -2.68 11.58
C ALA A 50 -10.10 -2.54 10.07
N PRO A 51 -10.06 -1.31 9.51
CA PRO A 51 -9.44 -1.06 8.23
C PRO A 51 -7.95 -1.39 8.28
N LEU A 52 -7.36 -1.78 7.13
CA LEU A 52 -5.93 -2.04 6.97
C LEU A 52 -5.34 -1.17 5.87
N ILE A 53 -4.20 -0.55 6.14
CA ILE A 53 -3.36 0.06 5.11
C ILE A 53 -2.05 -0.72 5.03
N VAL A 54 -1.72 -1.22 3.84
CA VAL A 54 -0.40 -1.77 3.51
C VAL A 54 0.38 -0.67 2.80
N ALA A 55 1.45 -0.15 3.42
CA ALA A 55 2.12 1.06 2.98
C ALA A 55 3.57 0.79 2.51
N LEU A 56 3.82 1.01 1.22
CA LEU A 56 5.05 0.66 0.52
C LEU A 56 5.98 1.87 0.39
N HIS A 57 7.20 1.77 0.91
CA HIS A 57 8.18 2.85 0.88
C HIS A 57 8.72 3.15 -0.53
N GLY A 58 9.26 4.36 -0.74
CA GLY A 58 9.96 4.74 -1.96
C GLY A 58 11.32 4.06 -2.13
N GLY A 59 11.96 4.24 -3.27
CA GLY A 59 13.28 3.67 -3.56
C GLY A 59 14.33 4.02 -2.51
N GLY A 60 15.03 3.02 -1.98
CA GLY A 60 16.00 3.17 -0.88
C GLY A 60 15.40 3.50 0.48
N GLY A 61 14.06 3.54 0.60
CA GLY A 61 13.35 3.82 1.83
C GLY A 61 13.28 2.64 2.80
N GLN A 62 12.55 2.85 3.88
CA GLN A 62 12.35 1.89 4.98
C GLN A 62 10.92 2.00 5.52
N ALA A 63 10.47 0.99 6.26
CA ALA A 63 9.16 0.96 6.91
C ALA A 63 8.89 2.19 7.79
N ARG A 64 9.91 2.69 8.51
CA ARG A 64 9.79 3.88 9.36
C ARG A 64 9.41 5.18 8.61
N SER A 65 9.52 5.22 7.31
CA SER A 65 9.02 6.37 6.52
C SER A 65 7.52 6.58 6.72
N TRP A 66 6.82 5.55 7.19
CA TRP A 66 5.38 5.55 7.43
C TRP A 66 4.97 5.81 8.89
N GLU A 67 5.93 6.08 9.79
CA GLU A 67 5.65 6.45 11.20
C GLU A 67 4.76 7.69 11.32
N ARG A 68 4.79 8.56 10.31
CA ARG A 68 3.89 9.71 10.17
C ARG A 68 2.41 9.34 10.14
N LEU A 69 2.06 8.09 9.84
CA LEU A 69 0.69 7.60 9.85
C LEU A 69 0.25 7.06 11.21
N TYR A 70 1.12 6.95 12.21
CA TYR A 70 0.74 6.36 13.50
C TYR A 70 -0.37 7.16 14.19
N GLU A 71 -0.24 8.49 14.21
CA GLU A 71 -1.27 9.35 14.81
C GLU A 71 -2.62 9.24 14.06
N PRO A 72 -2.71 9.41 12.73
CA PRO A 72 -3.95 9.15 12.00
C PRO A 72 -4.49 7.71 12.17
N CYS A 73 -3.61 6.71 12.20
CA CYS A 73 -4.02 5.33 12.42
C CYS A 73 -4.64 5.13 13.81
N GLU A 74 -4.08 5.76 14.84
CA GLU A 74 -4.64 5.74 16.19
C GLU A 74 -6.01 6.42 16.23
N GLU A 75 -6.13 7.62 15.61
CA GLU A 75 -7.36 8.40 15.58
C GLU A 75 -8.52 7.66 14.89
N HIS A 76 -8.23 6.97 13.79
CA HIS A 76 -9.24 6.32 12.96
C HIS A 76 -9.33 4.79 13.16
N GLY A 77 -8.58 4.22 14.09
CA GLY A 77 -8.59 2.78 14.35
C GLY A 77 -8.04 1.94 13.18
N ILE A 78 -7.10 2.46 12.40
CA ILE A 78 -6.54 1.81 11.22
C ILE A 78 -5.33 0.96 11.63
N VAL A 79 -5.30 -0.30 11.26
CA VAL A 79 -4.10 -1.14 11.33
C VAL A 79 -3.19 -0.78 10.16
N LEU A 80 -1.90 -0.54 10.42
CA LEU A 80 -0.92 -0.20 9.41
C LEU A 80 0.14 -1.30 9.30
N LEU A 81 0.31 -1.85 8.10
CA LEU A 81 1.41 -2.73 7.74
C LEU A 81 2.36 -1.96 6.82
N ALA A 82 3.59 -1.69 7.28
CA ALA A 82 4.64 -1.06 6.49
C ALA A 82 5.76 -2.08 6.24
N PRO A 83 5.68 -2.90 5.18
CA PRO A 83 6.72 -3.86 4.83
C PRO A 83 7.93 -3.16 4.22
N GLU A 84 9.09 -3.83 4.27
CA GLU A 84 10.28 -3.40 3.55
C GLU A 84 10.53 -4.29 2.33
N SER A 85 10.93 -3.68 1.21
CA SER A 85 11.36 -4.42 0.02
C SER A 85 12.56 -5.34 0.34
N ARG A 86 12.65 -6.48 -0.35
CA ARG A 86 13.77 -7.43 -0.17
C ARG A 86 15.09 -6.91 -0.75
N GLY A 87 15.02 -5.91 -1.62
CA GLY A 87 16.16 -5.21 -2.20
C GLY A 87 16.23 -3.74 -1.77
N ARG A 88 16.96 -2.94 -2.57
CA ARG A 88 17.01 -1.48 -2.41
C ARG A 88 15.66 -0.84 -2.76
N THR A 89 14.93 -1.44 -3.67
CA THR A 89 13.57 -1.09 -4.06
C THR A 89 12.78 -2.37 -4.34
N TRP A 90 11.51 -2.24 -4.69
CA TRP A 90 10.59 -3.33 -4.96
C TRP A 90 10.98 -4.06 -6.26
N ASP A 91 10.82 -5.36 -6.28
CA ASP A 91 11.33 -6.23 -7.34
C ASP A 91 10.70 -5.96 -8.72
N ALA A 92 9.41 -5.62 -8.81
CA ALA A 92 8.78 -5.25 -10.08
C ALA A 92 9.37 -3.96 -10.70
N ILE A 93 9.95 -3.06 -9.89
CA ILE A 93 10.70 -1.89 -10.40
C ILE A 93 11.92 -2.35 -11.21
N GLN A 94 12.44 -3.54 -10.91
CA GLN A 94 13.57 -4.17 -11.59
C GLN A 94 13.14 -5.15 -12.71
N GLY A 95 11.85 -5.15 -13.05
CA GLY A 95 11.33 -5.82 -14.23
C GLY A 95 10.52 -7.09 -14.02
N MET A 96 10.29 -7.55 -12.79
CA MET A 96 9.39 -8.69 -12.52
C MET A 96 9.02 -8.81 -11.04
N PHE A 97 7.84 -9.34 -10.76
CA PHE A 97 7.44 -9.76 -9.43
C PHE A 97 8.27 -10.96 -8.94
N GLY A 98 8.49 -11.05 -7.63
CA GLY A 98 9.33 -12.08 -7.06
C GLY A 98 9.32 -12.13 -5.52
N PRO A 99 10.50 -12.02 -4.86
CA PRO A 99 10.60 -12.15 -3.40
C PRO A 99 9.76 -11.17 -2.58
N ASP A 100 9.48 -9.98 -3.11
CA ASP A 100 8.65 -9.00 -2.41
C ASP A 100 7.19 -9.46 -2.31
N VAL A 101 6.63 -10.08 -3.35
CA VAL A 101 5.28 -10.67 -3.30
C VAL A 101 5.20 -11.76 -2.24
N VAL A 102 6.18 -12.65 -2.18
CA VAL A 102 6.24 -13.73 -1.17
C VAL A 102 6.31 -13.15 0.25
N PHE A 103 7.10 -12.10 0.43
CA PHE A 103 7.20 -11.46 1.73
C PHE A 103 5.91 -10.73 2.12
N LEU A 104 5.31 -9.99 1.18
CA LEU A 104 4.02 -9.31 1.39
C LEU A 104 2.93 -10.30 1.78
N ASP A 105 2.86 -11.45 1.11
CA ASP A 105 1.90 -12.50 1.41
C ASP A 105 2.10 -13.03 2.84
N SER A 106 3.34 -13.33 3.22
CA SER A 106 3.69 -13.78 4.58
C SER A 106 3.39 -12.72 5.65
N ALA A 107 3.63 -11.44 5.36
CA ALA A 107 3.35 -10.34 6.28
C ALA A 107 1.84 -10.13 6.46
N LEU A 108 1.06 -10.26 5.40
CA LEU A 108 -0.41 -10.23 5.45
C LEU A 108 -0.97 -11.41 6.24
N GLU A 109 -0.45 -12.63 6.05
CA GLU A 109 -0.81 -13.80 6.86
C GLU A 109 -0.55 -13.54 8.36
N TYR A 110 0.58 -12.93 8.70
CA TYR A 110 0.89 -12.55 10.08
C TYR A 110 -0.16 -11.58 10.66
N VAL A 111 -0.56 -10.56 9.87
CA VAL A 111 -1.60 -9.60 10.27
C VAL A 111 -2.94 -10.31 10.46
N PHE A 112 -3.39 -11.09 9.49
CA PHE A 112 -4.70 -11.74 9.51
C PHE A 112 -4.83 -12.85 10.57
N ALA A 113 -3.71 -13.42 11.02
CA ALA A 113 -3.71 -14.32 12.16
C ALA A 113 -3.96 -13.62 13.50
N ARG A 114 -3.66 -12.30 13.58
CA ARG A 114 -3.66 -11.51 14.84
C ARG A 114 -4.73 -10.43 14.89
N CYS A 115 -5.06 -9.86 13.75
CA CYS A 115 -5.96 -8.72 13.67
C CYS A 115 -7.23 -9.06 12.88
N ALA A 116 -8.40 -8.79 13.47
CA ALA A 116 -9.66 -8.80 12.75
C ALA A 116 -9.67 -7.61 11.79
N ILE A 117 -9.54 -7.90 10.50
CA ILE A 117 -9.50 -6.89 9.44
C ILE A 117 -10.82 -6.89 8.67
N ASN A 118 -11.34 -5.70 8.39
CA ASN A 118 -12.51 -5.53 7.53
C ASN A 118 -12.14 -5.82 6.08
N PRO A 119 -12.64 -6.90 5.46
CA PRO A 119 -12.25 -7.29 4.10
C PRO A 119 -12.72 -6.29 3.02
N LYS A 120 -13.58 -5.34 3.38
CA LYS A 120 -14.04 -4.27 2.47
C LYS A 120 -13.24 -2.97 2.63
N LYS A 121 -12.25 -2.95 3.50
CA LYS A 121 -11.44 -1.77 3.83
C LYS A 121 -9.96 -2.16 3.99
N ILE A 122 -9.35 -2.56 2.87
CA ILE A 122 -7.93 -2.90 2.79
C ILE A 122 -7.34 -2.08 1.64
N ALA A 123 -6.49 -1.11 1.97
CA ALA A 123 -5.79 -0.30 0.98
C ALA A 123 -4.34 -0.78 0.78
N LEU A 124 -3.88 -0.77 -0.47
CA LEU A 124 -2.48 -0.86 -0.82
C LEU A 124 -1.99 0.55 -1.17
N ALA A 125 -1.17 1.12 -0.30
CA ALA A 125 -0.66 2.47 -0.44
C ALA A 125 0.85 2.47 -0.76
N GLY A 126 1.35 3.50 -1.41
CA GLY A 126 2.77 3.64 -1.65
C GLY A 126 3.21 5.05 -2.03
N PHE A 127 4.50 5.28 -1.91
CA PHE A 127 5.16 6.52 -2.33
C PHE A 127 6.25 6.21 -3.36
N SER A 128 6.34 7.01 -4.44
CA SER A 128 7.40 6.88 -5.45
C SER A 128 7.45 5.44 -6.04
N ASP A 129 8.57 4.72 -5.90
CA ASP A 129 8.68 3.31 -6.31
C ASP A 129 7.61 2.43 -5.66
N GLY A 130 7.30 2.67 -4.38
CA GLY A 130 6.22 1.96 -3.68
C GLY A 130 4.84 2.25 -4.26
N ALA A 131 4.60 3.47 -4.76
CA ALA A 131 3.36 3.82 -5.45
C ALA A 131 3.26 3.12 -6.81
N SER A 132 4.34 3.09 -7.57
CA SER A 132 4.42 2.36 -8.84
C SER A 132 4.21 0.86 -8.64
N TYR A 133 4.80 0.31 -7.56
CA TYR A 133 4.59 -1.09 -7.19
C TYR A 133 3.14 -1.37 -6.77
N ALA A 134 2.52 -0.49 -5.99
CA ALA A 134 1.12 -0.63 -5.57
C ALA A 134 0.17 -0.64 -6.76
N LEU A 135 0.38 0.27 -7.73
CA LEU A 135 -0.43 0.33 -8.96
C LEU A 135 -0.17 -0.84 -9.91
N SER A 136 0.99 -1.50 -9.82
CA SER A 136 1.31 -2.68 -10.62
C SER A 136 0.79 -3.97 -10.00
N LEU A 137 0.90 -4.13 -8.67
CA LEU A 137 0.47 -5.33 -7.93
C LEU A 137 -1.04 -5.35 -7.66
N GLY A 138 -1.61 -4.17 -7.37
CA GLY A 138 -2.99 -4.04 -6.92
C GLY A 138 -4.04 -4.58 -7.88
N PRO A 139 -3.96 -4.30 -9.20
CA PRO A 139 -4.92 -4.81 -10.17
C PRO A 139 -5.01 -6.34 -10.23
N SER A 140 -3.93 -7.05 -10.00
CA SER A 140 -3.93 -8.52 -9.91
C SER A 140 -4.53 -9.03 -8.59
N ASN A 141 -4.76 -8.16 -7.60
CA ASN A 141 -5.21 -8.49 -6.24
C ASN A 141 -6.42 -7.64 -5.78
N GLY A 142 -7.29 -7.21 -6.70
CA GLY A 142 -8.49 -6.45 -6.38
C GLY A 142 -9.59 -7.24 -5.67
N ASP A 143 -9.40 -8.54 -5.45
CA ASP A 143 -10.18 -9.38 -4.55
C ASP A 143 -9.69 -9.32 -3.09
N LEU A 144 -8.53 -8.70 -2.86
CA LEU A 144 -7.96 -8.43 -1.53
C LEU A 144 -8.01 -6.93 -1.22
N PHE A 145 -7.55 -6.09 -2.14
CA PHE A 145 -7.48 -4.64 -1.95
C PHE A 145 -8.75 -3.96 -2.47
N SER A 146 -9.42 -3.21 -1.62
CA SER A 146 -10.56 -2.37 -2.00
C SER A 146 -10.13 -1.04 -2.61
N GLU A 147 -8.98 -0.51 -2.20
CA GLU A 147 -8.42 0.75 -2.65
C GLU A 147 -6.91 0.65 -2.92
N LEU A 148 -6.44 1.42 -3.93
CA LEU A 148 -5.03 1.68 -4.20
C LEU A 148 -4.75 3.16 -3.97
N ILE A 149 -3.69 3.50 -3.22
CA ILE A 149 -3.32 4.88 -2.91
C ILE A 149 -1.89 5.12 -3.37
N ALA A 150 -1.70 5.96 -4.37
CA ALA A 150 -0.42 6.20 -5.00
C ALA A 150 0.02 7.66 -4.88
N PHE A 151 1.10 7.90 -4.13
CA PHE A 151 1.71 9.21 -3.99
C PHE A 151 2.93 9.31 -4.91
N SER A 152 2.90 10.20 -5.89
CA SER A 152 3.96 10.44 -6.88
C SER A 152 4.46 9.17 -7.57
N PRO A 153 3.59 8.36 -8.23
CA PRO A 153 4.01 7.17 -8.96
C PRO A 153 4.75 7.53 -10.25
N GLY A 154 5.68 6.66 -10.68
CA GLY A 154 6.41 6.81 -11.94
C GLY A 154 5.82 6.00 -13.09
N PHE A 155 5.19 4.88 -12.79
CA PHE A 155 4.58 3.98 -13.79
C PHE A 155 3.55 3.04 -13.14
N SER A 156 2.85 2.29 -13.98
CA SER A 156 2.04 1.14 -13.59
C SER A 156 2.13 0.08 -14.68
N TYR A 157 2.55 -1.13 -14.30
CA TYR A 157 2.64 -2.30 -15.19
C TYR A 157 1.95 -3.49 -14.54
N PRO A 158 0.61 -3.54 -14.54
CA PRO A 158 -0.12 -4.68 -14.02
C PRO A 158 0.16 -5.94 -14.85
N GLU A 159 0.32 -7.08 -14.17
CA GLU A 159 0.44 -8.38 -14.82
C GLU A 159 -0.85 -9.18 -14.65
N GLU A 160 -1.19 -9.98 -15.66
CA GLU A 160 -2.33 -10.89 -15.62
C GLU A 160 -2.16 -11.99 -14.55
N PRO A 161 -3.24 -12.45 -13.91
CA PRO A 161 -4.64 -12.06 -14.15
C PRO A 161 -5.03 -10.74 -13.45
N ILE A 162 -5.81 -9.89 -14.12
CA ILE A 162 -6.44 -8.72 -13.51
C ILE A 162 -7.72 -9.16 -12.81
N ILE A 163 -7.82 -8.87 -11.51
CA ILE A 163 -8.93 -9.33 -10.66
C ILE A 163 -9.58 -8.17 -9.92
N GLY A 164 -10.85 -7.98 -10.19
CA GLY A 164 -11.59 -6.86 -9.59
C GLY A 164 -11.17 -5.49 -10.16
N ARG A 165 -11.68 -4.44 -9.55
CA ARG A 165 -11.31 -3.06 -9.84
C ARG A 165 -11.33 -2.25 -8.54
N PRO A 166 -10.23 -2.29 -7.76
CA PRO A 166 -10.11 -1.44 -6.58
C PRO A 166 -10.23 0.03 -6.99
N LYS A 167 -10.76 0.87 -6.14
CA LYS A 167 -10.73 2.31 -6.37
C LYS A 167 -9.29 2.82 -6.30
N VAL A 168 -8.97 3.86 -7.07
CA VAL A 168 -7.60 4.36 -7.18
C VAL A 168 -7.53 5.83 -6.79
N PHE A 169 -6.71 6.15 -5.81
CA PHE A 169 -6.32 7.52 -5.49
C PHE A 169 -4.89 7.76 -5.96
N ILE A 170 -4.68 8.81 -6.74
CA ILE A 170 -3.34 9.22 -7.20
C ILE A 170 -3.13 10.68 -6.85
N SER A 171 -2.00 11.02 -6.24
CA SER A 171 -1.58 12.41 -6.08
C SER A 171 -0.18 12.65 -6.62
N HIS A 172 0.08 13.87 -7.13
CA HIS A 172 1.38 14.22 -7.67
C HIS A 172 1.69 15.71 -7.51
N GLY A 173 2.93 16.02 -7.15
CA GLY A 173 3.41 17.42 -7.07
C GLY A 173 3.68 17.99 -8.46
N THR A 174 3.16 19.21 -8.72
CA THR A 174 3.32 19.86 -10.03
C THR A 174 4.77 20.30 -10.31
N GLU A 175 5.60 20.39 -9.28
CA GLU A 175 7.01 20.77 -9.33
C GLU A 175 7.96 19.57 -9.11
N ASP A 176 7.44 18.35 -9.21
CA ASP A 176 8.23 17.13 -9.03
C ASP A 176 9.32 17.03 -10.10
N ARG A 177 10.59 17.08 -9.63
CA ARG A 177 11.79 17.00 -10.48
C ARG A 177 12.41 15.61 -10.50
N VAL A 178 11.88 14.67 -9.72
CA VAL A 178 12.31 13.26 -9.68
C VAL A 178 11.49 12.44 -10.67
N LEU A 179 10.17 12.56 -10.55
CA LEU A 179 9.20 11.92 -11.44
C LEU A 179 8.24 13.02 -11.94
N PRO A 180 8.33 13.42 -13.22
CA PRO A 180 7.46 14.49 -13.74
C PRO A 180 5.97 14.18 -13.57
N VAL A 181 5.19 15.17 -13.17
CA VAL A 181 3.73 15.06 -12.94
C VAL A 181 2.98 14.53 -14.17
N SER A 182 3.49 14.76 -15.38
CA SER A 182 2.94 14.24 -16.64
C SER A 182 2.85 12.70 -16.66
N LEU A 183 3.70 11.98 -15.93
CA LEU A 183 3.61 10.52 -15.83
C LEU A 183 2.27 10.08 -15.23
N SER A 184 1.80 10.79 -14.20
CA SER A 184 0.50 10.53 -13.60
C SER A 184 -0.64 11.16 -14.38
N ARG A 185 -0.51 12.46 -14.74
CA ARG A 185 -1.55 13.26 -15.39
C ARG A 185 -1.93 12.73 -16.76
N ASP A 186 -0.92 12.49 -17.59
CA ASP A 186 -1.11 12.20 -19.03
C ASP A 186 -0.99 10.70 -19.34
N GLY A 187 -0.50 9.90 -18.38
CA GLY A 187 -0.25 8.47 -18.54
C GLY A 187 -1.07 7.60 -17.60
N ILE A 188 -0.70 7.55 -16.32
CA ILE A 188 -1.23 6.55 -15.38
C ILE A 188 -2.73 6.75 -15.11
N ALA A 189 -3.16 7.97 -14.77
CA ALA A 189 -4.56 8.21 -14.42
C ALA A 189 -5.50 7.97 -15.61
N PRO A 190 -5.23 8.47 -16.84
CA PRO A 190 -6.02 8.14 -18.01
C PRO A 190 -6.05 6.64 -18.34
N MET A 191 -4.94 5.92 -18.14
CA MET A 191 -4.89 4.47 -18.36
C MET A 191 -5.89 3.73 -17.45
N PHE A 192 -5.87 4.01 -16.14
CA PHE A 192 -6.81 3.40 -15.21
C PHE A 192 -8.27 3.77 -15.49
N ASP A 193 -8.53 5.02 -15.93
CA ASP A 193 -9.87 5.47 -16.31
C ASP A 193 -10.38 4.70 -17.53
N MET A 194 -9.56 4.55 -18.57
CA MET A 194 -9.89 3.76 -19.77
C MET A 194 -10.13 2.29 -19.46
N ASP A 195 -9.44 1.73 -18.45
CA ASP A 195 -9.63 0.36 -17.98
C ASP A 195 -10.84 0.22 -17.04
N GLY A 196 -11.59 1.30 -16.80
CA GLY A 196 -12.85 1.31 -16.05
C GLY A 196 -12.68 1.28 -14.52
N TYR A 197 -11.56 1.75 -14.01
CA TYR A 197 -11.37 1.97 -12.57
C TYR A 197 -12.03 3.28 -12.12
N THR A 198 -12.50 3.33 -10.89
CA THR A 198 -12.92 4.59 -10.25
C THR A 198 -11.69 5.30 -9.73
N ILE A 199 -11.38 6.48 -10.30
CA ILE A 199 -10.16 7.22 -9.99
C ILE A 199 -10.48 8.54 -9.29
N ARG A 200 -9.67 8.85 -8.29
CA ARG A 200 -9.48 10.20 -7.78
C ARG A 200 -8.04 10.63 -8.05
N TYR A 201 -7.87 11.65 -8.87
CA TYR A 201 -6.58 12.24 -9.19
C TYR A 201 -6.46 13.64 -8.62
N GLU A 202 -5.38 13.91 -7.89
CA GLU A 202 -5.11 15.21 -7.27
C GLU A 202 -3.69 15.69 -7.55
N GLU A 203 -3.57 16.96 -7.89
CA GLU A 203 -2.30 17.67 -7.97
C GLU A 203 -2.15 18.64 -6.80
N PHE A 204 -0.93 18.85 -6.39
CA PHE A 204 -0.59 19.86 -5.40
C PHE A 204 0.65 20.65 -5.84
N THR A 205 0.76 21.88 -5.40
CA THR A 205 1.98 22.67 -5.61
C THR A 205 3.05 22.18 -4.67
N GLY A 206 4.08 21.52 -5.21
CA GLY A 206 5.16 20.89 -4.45
C GLY A 206 5.98 19.93 -5.30
N GLY A 207 7.03 19.39 -4.69
CA GLY A 207 7.98 18.48 -5.32
C GLY A 207 7.62 17.01 -5.18
N HIS A 208 8.67 16.17 -5.08
CA HIS A 208 8.54 14.72 -4.89
C HIS A 208 8.29 14.37 -3.41
N GLU A 209 7.08 14.54 -2.95
CA GLU A 209 6.72 14.45 -1.54
C GLU A 209 5.27 14.01 -1.30
N MET A 210 4.92 13.79 -0.03
CA MET A 210 3.57 13.52 0.44
C MET A 210 3.21 14.60 1.49
N PRO A 211 2.62 15.73 1.08
CA PRO A 211 2.20 16.76 2.04
C PRO A 211 1.14 16.22 3.00
N PRO A 212 1.14 16.65 4.26
CA PRO A 212 0.16 16.18 5.26
C PRO A 212 -1.29 16.30 4.82
N GLU A 213 -1.65 17.41 4.18
CA GLU A 213 -3.01 17.66 3.67
C GLU A 213 -3.42 16.68 2.56
N VAL A 214 -2.48 16.25 1.73
CA VAL A 214 -2.73 15.24 0.69
C VAL A 214 -2.91 13.85 1.31
N VAL A 215 -2.10 13.55 2.33
CA VAL A 215 -2.24 12.29 3.10
C VAL A 215 -3.60 12.25 3.81
N THR A 216 -4.02 13.34 4.45
CA THR A 216 -5.35 13.45 5.09
C THR A 216 -6.47 13.19 4.09
N LYS A 217 -6.44 13.84 2.93
CA LYS A 217 -7.43 13.61 1.86
C LYS A 217 -7.48 12.14 1.39
N ALA A 218 -6.32 11.50 1.26
CA ALA A 218 -6.26 10.10 0.88
C ALA A 218 -6.88 9.18 1.95
N LEU A 219 -6.66 9.49 3.23
CA LEU A 219 -7.25 8.76 4.36
C LEU A 219 -8.76 8.98 4.45
N ASP A 220 -9.24 10.23 4.32
CA ASP A 220 -10.68 10.55 4.30
C ASP A 220 -11.39 9.83 3.15
N TRP A 221 -10.78 9.85 1.96
CA TRP A 221 -11.28 9.12 0.81
C TRP A 221 -11.31 7.61 1.06
N PHE A 222 -10.25 7.04 1.62
CA PHE A 222 -10.20 5.62 1.99
C PHE A 222 -11.29 5.26 2.99
N LEU A 223 -11.50 6.08 4.01
CA LEU A 223 -12.51 5.82 5.05
C LEU A 223 -13.93 6.08 4.55
N GLY A 224 -14.10 6.88 3.51
CA GLY A 224 -15.41 7.32 3.02
C GLY A 224 -16.03 8.40 3.89
N SER A 225 -15.19 9.20 4.57
CA SER A 225 -15.56 10.31 5.44
C SER A 225 -15.53 11.67 4.73
N GLU A 226 -15.34 11.66 3.40
CA GLU A 226 -15.40 12.88 2.60
C GLU A 226 -16.79 13.52 2.65
N PRO A 227 -16.87 14.88 2.75
CA PRO A 227 -18.13 15.61 2.76
C PRO A 227 -18.90 15.54 1.44
#